data_09e11459ee46fbe86aa88aa1a1e245e1
#
_entry.id   09e11459ee46fbe86aa88aa1a1e245e1
#
_cell.length_a   1.000
_cell.length_b   1.000
_cell.length_c   1.000
_cell.angle_alpha   90.00
_cell.angle_beta   90.00
_cell.angle_gamma   90.00
#
_symmetry.space_group_name_H-M   'P 1'
#
loop_
_entity.id
_entity.type
_entity.pdbx_description
1 polymer ?
#
loop_
_entity_poly.entity_id
_entity_poly.type
_entity_poly.pdbx_seq_one_letter_code
_entity_poly.pdbx_strand_id
1 'polypeptide(L)'
;MTVRNVSTSSPAWARARALAVVLAATSLGAAGCSAVGPSANHGSTGGTAAGSGASGADSFGSPADPGAVKQGGSLVMALSAEPDKLDPALSRSLYSRYVFNAMCEKLYDVDQSAKIVPQLATALPTVSGDGKTVTISVRTGVKFADGTPFDAAAVKASLERDLTLKGSGRKSELGPITAVAAKDPQTVVISLSKPFAPLTAALTDRAGMIVSPTAAKQLGSNFASAPVCVGPFKFAKRVPQNSIDLVKDPNYYAADKVHLDKISYRIITDASIRAANLRSGDVMVADSLSAQDVPGLKQEKSLQVLQSQSLGYQGVTFNIGNSDGVDAPPRMRDTPEAKDPRVRQAFEYAIDRAGLVKVIFNDLNTVACSPISPASEFSSDAAQKCTAHDPEKSKALLKEAGVQTPFPIEMITSNNPDSLRLAQAIQSMVKEGGFDLKIKPVEYASLLDQEDQGQFSLLQLGWSGRIDPDANITNFVGTGGSQNVSGFSDQQVDDLLAKARQTQDVSQRRDLYAQVIDRLHQTDPLIYLYRQRNLTGVSNSLKGVQVFPDGVVRVALAGMAK
;
A
#
# COMPACT_ATOMS: atom_id res chain seq x y z
N MET A 1 -33.00 -28.66 45.05
CA MET A 1 -32.18 -29.80 45.53
C MET A 1 -30.82 -29.61 44.87
N THR A 2 -29.86 -29.24 45.48
CA THR A 2 -28.99 -29.39 46.61
C THR A 2 -27.61 -28.88 46.20
N VAL A 3 -27.18 -27.87 46.88
CA VAL A 3 -25.86 -27.22 46.86
C VAL A 3 -24.79 -28.23 47.32
N ARG A 4 -23.56 -28.13 46.79
CA ARG A 4 -22.32 -28.34 47.56
C ARG A 4 -21.16 -27.52 47.08
N ASN A 5 -20.81 -26.51 47.87
CA ASN A 5 -19.49 -25.85 47.97
C ASN A 5 -18.45 -26.83 48.52
N VAL A 6 -17.22 -26.76 48.02
CA VAL A 6 -16.01 -27.08 48.81
C VAL A 6 -14.93 -26.07 48.49
N SER A 7 -14.57 -25.31 49.50
CA SER A 7 -13.39 -24.46 49.63
C SER A 7 -12.24 -25.25 50.25
N THR A 8 -11.01 -24.85 49.95
CA THR A 8 -9.78 -24.83 50.81
C THR A 8 -8.57 -24.81 49.89
N SER A 9 -7.54 -24.08 50.01
CA SER A 9 -6.82 -23.23 50.94
C SER A 9 -5.38 -23.16 50.43
N SER A 10 -4.81 -21.97 50.41
CA SER A 10 -3.38 -21.72 50.15
C SER A 10 -2.48 -22.23 51.31
N PRO A 11 -1.18 -22.37 51.13
CA PRO A 11 -0.34 -21.46 51.94
C PRO A 11 0.87 -20.83 51.21
N ALA A 12 1.18 -19.65 51.71
CA ALA A 12 2.38 -18.87 51.46
C ALA A 12 3.62 -19.46 52.11
N TRP A 13 4.79 -19.28 51.51
CA TRP A 13 6.08 -19.24 52.21
C TRP A 13 6.95 -18.17 51.60
N ALA A 14 7.10 -17.10 52.35
CA ALA A 14 8.14 -16.08 52.20
C ALA A 14 9.44 -16.57 52.83
N ARG A 15 10.59 -16.27 52.26
CA ARG A 15 11.83 -15.94 52.98
C ARG A 15 12.81 -15.18 52.07
N ALA A 16 13.09 -13.98 52.52
CA ALA A 16 14.16 -13.07 52.08
C ALA A 16 15.55 -13.60 52.44
N ARG A 17 16.57 -13.21 51.67
CA ARG A 17 17.93 -12.94 52.15
C ARG A 17 18.62 -11.91 51.26
N ALA A 18 19.08 -10.85 51.91
CA ALA A 18 19.85 -9.74 51.39
C ALA A 18 21.37 -10.00 51.56
N LEU A 19 22.16 -9.06 51.09
CA LEU A 19 23.63 -8.80 51.21
C LEU A 19 24.45 -9.35 50.01
N ALA A 20 25.45 -8.63 49.44
CA ALA A 20 26.23 -7.49 49.92
C ALA A 20 26.82 -6.72 48.72
N VAL A 21 27.09 -5.44 49.00
CA VAL A 21 27.86 -4.45 48.22
C VAL A 21 29.35 -4.79 48.25
N VAL A 22 30.06 -4.62 47.11
CA VAL A 22 31.51 -4.29 47.13
C VAL A 22 31.75 -3.20 46.07
N LEU A 23 32.13 -2.03 46.57
CA LEU A 23 32.79 -0.95 45.83
C LEU A 23 34.28 -1.31 45.64
N ALA A 24 34.83 -1.01 44.49
CA ALA A 24 36.26 -0.72 44.33
C ALA A 24 36.42 0.37 43.25
N ALA A 25 36.86 1.52 43.72
CA ALA A 25 37.37 2.63 42.92
C ALA A 25 38.89 2.61 42.91
N THR A 26 39.48 2.96 41.78
CA THR A 26 40.83 3.59 41.61
C THR A 26 41.11 3.60 40.10
N SER A 27 41.75 4.50 39.43
CA SER A 27 42.23 5.87 39.56
C SER A 27 42.96 6.22 38.25
N LEU A 28 42.78 7.43 37.81
CA LEU A 28 43.67 8.32 37.03
C LEU A 28 44.66 7.80 35.99
N GLY A 29 44.59 8.43 34.83
CA GLY A 29 45.68 8.57 33.86
C GLY A 29 45.35 9.66 32.84
N ALA A 30 45.82 10.89 33.09
CA ALA A 30 45.74 12.02 32.17
C ALA A 30 46.95 11.99 31.22
N ALA A 31 46.80 12.46 30.01
CA ALA A 31 47.62 13.45 29.33
C ALA A 31 47.55 13.33 27.79
N GLY A 32 47.45 14.46 27.10
CA GLY A 32 47.82 14.59 25.70
C GLY A 32 46.98 15.62 24.91
N CYS A 33 47.09 16.91 25.25
CA CYS A 33 46.70 17.99 24.33
C CYS A 33 47.64 18.06 23.13
N SER A 34 47.11 18.23 21.93
CA SER A 34 47.81 18.91 20.84
C SER A 34 46.78 19.71 20.04
N ALA A 35 46.88 21.02 20.18
CA ALA A 35 46.19 22.00 19.36
C ALA A 35 47.02 22.24 18.07
N VAL A 36 46.37 22.30 16.94
CA VAL A 36 46.85 23.00 15.74
C VAL A 36 45.73 23.87 15.19
N GLY A 37 46.02 25.16 15.09
CA GLY A 37 45.12 26.23 14.76
C GLY A 37 44.88 26.40 13.24
N PRO A 38 44.23 27.50 12.81
CA PRO A 38 43.32 27.49 11.66
C PRO A 38 44.01 27.98 10.38
N SER A 39 43.50 27.54 9.24
CA SER A 39 43.68 28.22 7.95
C SER A 39 42.32 28.50 7.32
N ALA A 40 42.01 29.74 7.20
CA ALA A 40 40.90 30.28 6.45
C ALA A 40 41.17 30.15 4.95
N ASN A 41 40.16 29.73 4.17
CA ASN A 41 39.96 30.37 2.88
C ASN A 41 38.48 30.35 2.46
N HIS A 42 38.06 31.49 1.93
CA HIS A 42 36.73 31.84 1.50
C HIS A 42 36.29 31.13 0.22
N GLY A 43 34.96 30.81 0.18
CA GLY A 43 34.31 30.45 -1.08
C GLY A 43 32.82 30.25 -0.82
N SER A 44 32.07 31.35 -0.88
CA SER A 44 30.60 31.40 -0.80
C SER A 44 29.98 30.73 -2.01
N THR A 45 29.03 29.85 -1.83
CA THR A 45 27.76 29.82 -2.57
C THR A 45 26.75 28.99 -1.79
N GLY A 46 25.61 29.62 -1.44
CA GLY A 46 24.52 29.00 -0.76
C GLY A 46 23.80 27.97 -1.64
N GLY A 47 23.57 26.81 -1.06
CA GLY A 47 22.67 25.79 -1.55
C GLY A 47 22.09 25.12 -0.33
N THR A 48 20.84 25.43 -0.01
CA THR A 48 20.04 24.71 0.97
C THR A 48 19.89 23.28 0.50
N ALA A 49 20.77 22.39 0.95
CA ALA A 49 20.59 20.95 0.79
C ALA A 49 19.48 20.52 1.75
N ALA A 50 18.30 20.24 1.19
CA ALA A 50 17.30 19.43 1.87
C ALA A 50 17.97 18.11 2.26
N GLY A 51 17.94 17.78 3.55
CA GLY A 51 18.56 16.58 4.09
C GLY A 51 18.02 15.32 3.41
N SER A 52 18.84 14.74 2.55
CA SER A 52 18.64 13.37 2.09
C SER A 52 18.92 12.45 3.27
N GLY A 53 17.88 12.08 4.03
CA GLY A 53 17.95 10.97 4.96
C GLY A 53 18.55 9.76 4.24
N ALA A 54 19.43 9.04 4.89
CA ALA A 54 20.13 7.87 4.34
C ALA A 54 19.17 6.68 4.13
N SER A 55 18.18 6.86 3.26
CA SER A 55 17.41 5.75 2.73
C SER A 55 18.33 4.98 1.79
N GLY A 56 18.70 3.74 2.18
CA GLY A 56 19.57 2.90 1.37
C GLY A 56 19.07 2.80 -0.09
N ALA A 57 19.99 2.59 -1.03
CA ALA A 57 19.65 2.44 -2.45
C ALA A 57 18.61 1.31 -2.66
N ASP A 58 17.77 1.47 -3.69
CA ASP A 58 16.81 0.43 -4.07
C ASP A 58 17.53 -0.85 -4.49
N SER A 59 16.96 -2.00 -4.12
CA SER A 59 17.41 -3.34 -4.47
C SER A 59 16.20 -4.17 -4.90
N PHE A 60 15.91 -4.14 -6.20
CA PHE A 60 14.68 -4.72 -6.74
C PHE A 60 14.71 -6.25 -6.87
N GLY A 61 15.88 -6.89 -6.75
CA GLY A 61 16.10 -8.26 -7.17
C GLY A 61 16.26 -8.36 -8.69
N SER A 62 16.63 -9.54 -9.16
CA SER A 62 16.84 -9.83 -10.58
C SER A 62 15.94 -11.00 -11.04
N PRO A 63 15.54 -11.05 -12.32
CA PRO A 63 14.88 -12.23 -12.88
C PRO A 63 15.69 -13.49 -12.65
N ALA A 64 15.01 -14.65 -12.55
CA ALA A 64 15.69 -15.92 -12.46
C ALA A 64 16.46 -16.23 -13.76
N ASP A 65 17.72 -16.57 -13.65
CA ASP A 65 18.45 -17.21 -14.75
C ASP A 65 18.00 -18.68 -14.83
N PRO A 66 17.42 -19.12 -15.95
CA PRO A 66 16.99 -20.52 -16.12
C PRO A 66 18.14 -21.53 -15.90
N GLY A 67 19.39 -21.14 -16.18
CA GLY A 67 20.58 -21.93 -15.92
C GLY A 67 20.90 -22.14 -14.43
N ALA A 68 20.45 -21.21 -13.57
CA ALA A 68 20.74 -21.17 -12.14
C ALA A 68 19.61 -21.72 -11.25
N VAL A 69 18.48 -22.13 -11.83
CA VAL A 69 17.31 -22.64 -11.10
C VAL A 69 16.97 -24.09 -11.49
N LYS A 70 16.37 -24.82 -10.55
CA LYS A 70 15.81 -26.15 -10.76
C LYS A 70 14.36 -26.03 -11.26
N GLN A 71 13.90 -27.04 -11.99
CA GLN A 71 12.48 -27.22 -12.28
C GLN A 71 11.81 -27.94 -11.10
N GLY A 72 10.60 -27.51 -10.78
CA GLY A 72 9.80 -28.05 -9.68
C GLY A 72 10.07 -27.40 -8.34
N GLY A 73 9.38 -27.91 -7.32
CA GLY A 73 9.45 -27.43 -5.95
C GLY A 73 8.36 -26.42 -5.57
N SER A 74 8.37 -26.07 -4.29
CA SER A 74 7.34 -25.21 -3.69
C SER A 74 7.97 -24.01 -3.01
N LEU A 75 7.39 -22.84 -3.21
CA LEU A 75 7.73 -21.60 -2.53
C LEU A 75 6.71 -21.35 -1.41
N VAL A 76 7.20 -20.96 -0.24
CA VAL A 76 6.36 -20.46 0.86
C VAL A 76 6.68 -18.99 1.08
N MET A 77 5.66 -18.13 0.93
CA MET A 77 5.74 -16.70 1.22
C MET A 77 4.87 -16.34 2.43
N ALA A 78 5.43 -15.67 3.42
CA ALA A 78 4.67 -15.07 4.50
C ALA A 78 4.05 -13.75 4.05
N LEU A 79 2.74 -13.56 4.34
CA LEU A 79 2.01 -12.31 4.16
C LEU A 79 1.73 -11.67 5.51
N SER A 80 1.92 -10.38 5.61
CA SER A 80 1.71 -9.59 6.84
C SER A 80 0.24 -9.35 7.16
N ALA A 81 -0.69 -9.60 6.22
CA ALA A 81 -2.12 -9.65 6.52
C ALA A 81 -2.87 -10.56 5.53
N GLU A 82 -4.08 -10.93 5.90
CA GLU A 82 -5.00 -11.70 5.05
C GLU A 82 -5.45 -10.87 3.84
N PRO A 83 -5.39 -11.40 2.60
CA PRO A 83 -6.11 -10.84 1.47
C PRO A 83 -7.61 -10.70 1.75
N ASP A 84 -8.19 -9.53 1.46
CA ASP A 84 -9.62 -9.26 1.63
C ASP A 84 -10.46 -10.17 0.72
N LYS A 85 -10.37 -10.01 -0.57
CA LYS A 85 -11.12 -10.78 -1.58
C LYS A 85 -10.18 -11.22 -2.69
N LEU A 86 -10.41 -12.43 -3.25
CA LEU A 86 -9.68 -12.93 -4.41
C LEU A 86 -10.48 -12.72 -5.71
N ASP A 87 -11.12 -11.57 -5.83
CA ASP A 87 -11.78 -11.07 -7.03
C ASP A 87 -11.17 -9.71 -7.38
N PRO A 88 -10.51 -9.54 -8.55
CA PRO A 88 -9.89 -8.27 -8.92
C PRO A 88 -10.85 -7.08 -8.93
N ALA A 89 -12.12 -7.30 -9.30
CA ALA A 89 -13.13 -6.26 -9.31
C ALA A 89 -13.45 -5.73 -7.89
N LEU A 90 -13.45 -6.60 -6.88
CA LEU A 90 -13.91 -6.32 -5.52
C LEU A 90 -12.79 -6.08 -4.51
N SER A 91 -11.57 -6.53 -4.81
CA SER A 91 -10.43 -6.46 -3.89
C SER A 91 -9.89 -5.03 -3.75
N ARG A 92 -9.46 -4.67 -2.53
CA ARG A 92 -8.80 -3.40 -2.18
C ARG A 92 -7.40 -3.59 -1.61
N SER A 93 -7.14 -4.74 -0.98
CA SER A 93 -5.92 -5.07 -0.25
C SER A 93 -4.67 -5.15 -1.15
N LEU A 94 -3.52 -4.72 -0.62
CA LEU A 94 -2.20 -4.98 -1.20
C LEU A 94 -1.91 -6.49 -1.25
N TYR A 95 -2.32 -7.23 -0.22
CA TYR A 95 -2.04 -8.66 -0.08
C TYR A 95 -2.76 -9.50 -1.14
N SER A 96 -3.96 -9.08 -1.57
CA SER A 96 -4.62 -9.67 -2.73
C SER A 96 -3.81 -9.47 -4.01
N ARG A 97 -3.13 -8.31 -4.18
CA ARG A 97 -2.27 -8.04 -5.34
C ARG A 97 -1.06 -8.99 -5.41
N TYR A 98 -0.50 -9.42 -4.27
CA TYR A 98 0.57 -10.43 -4.26
C TYR A 98 0.08 -11.76 -4.83
N VAL A 99 -1.10 -12.21 -4.41
CA VAL A 99 -1.70 -13.45 -4.91
C VAL A 99 -2.07 -13.32 -6.39
N PHE A 100 -2.71 -12.20 -6.78
CA PHE A 100 -3.07 -11.95 -8.17
C PHE A 100 -1.86 -11.87 -9.09
N ASN A 101 -0.75 -11.27 -8.67
CA ASN A 101 0.44 -11.18 -9.50
C ASN A 101 0.97 -12.56 -9.95
N ALA A 102 0.69 -13.60 -9.18
CA ALA A 102 1.07 -14.97 -9.54
C ALA A 102 0.01 -15.71 -10.38
N MET A 103 -1.26 -15.25 -10.39
CA MET A 103 -2.34 -16.00 -11.04
C MET A 103 -3.19 -15.21 -12.05
N CYS A 104 -3.12 -13.89 -12.05
CA CYS A 104 -3.93 -13.03 -12.89
C CYS A 104 -3.04 -12.01 -13.61
N GLU A 105 -2.70 -12.27 -14.86
CA GLU A 105 -2.05 -11.28 -15.72
C GLU A 105 -3.01 -10.15 -16.09
N LYS A 106 -2.42 -9.02 -16.40
CA LYS A 106 -3.07 -7.75 -16.73
C LYS A 106 -2.89 -7.44 -18.21
N LEU A 107 -3.65 -6.51 -18.74
CA LEU A 107 -3.41 -5.99 -20.10
C LEU A 107 -2.01 -5.37 -20.20
N TYR A 108 -1.63 -4.61 -19.18
CA TYR A 108 -0.30 -4.00 -19.03
C TYR A 108 0.29 -4.31 -17.65
N ASP A 109 1.60 -4.28 -17.53
CA ASP A 109 2.31 -4.34 -16.26
C ASP A 109 3.25 -3.12 -16.13
N VAL A 110 4.00 -3.03 -15.05
CA VAL A 110 5.08 -2.07 -14.85
C VAL A 110 6.40 -2.80 -14.73
N ASP A 111 7.48 -2.17 -15.20
CA ASP A 111 8.83 -2.63 -14.96
C ASP A 111 9.39 -2.08 -13.62
N GLN A 112 10.62 -2.44 -13.30
CA GLN A 112 11.30 -1.97 -12.09
C GLN A 112 11.52 -0.44 -12.04
N SER A 113 11.41 0.24 -13.19
CA SER A 113 11.49 1.70 -13.32
C SER A 113 10.10 2.36 -13.31
N ALA A 114 9.05 1.60 -12.95
CA ALA A 114 7.65 2.01 -12.97
C ALA A 114 7.12 2.44 -14.36
N LYS A 115 7.76 2.01 -15.45
CA LYS A 115 7.28 2.23 -16.81
C LYS A 115 6.26 1.18 -17.21
N ILE A 116 5.23 1.61 -17.94
CA ILE A 116 4.18 0.71 -18.45
C ILE A 116 4.76 -0.19 -19.56
N VAL A 117 4.54 -1.48 -19.41
CA VAL A 117 4.94 -2.51 -20.38
C VAL A 117 3.74 -3.39 -20.78
N PRO A 118 3.64 -3.85 -22.04
CA PRO A 118 2.60 -4.79 -22.45
C PRO A 118 2.72 -6.14 -21.72
N GLN A 119 1.57 -6.74 -21.35
CA GLN A 119 1.52 -8.09 -20.78
C GLN A 119 0.56 -9.00 -21.57
N LEU A 120 -0.77 -8.96 -21.35
CA LEU A 120 -1.76 -9.61 -22.22
C LEU A 120 -2.03 -8.78 -23.49
N ALA A 121 -1.82 -7.47 -23.44
CA ALA A 121 -1.71 -6.65 -24.64
C ALA A 121 -0.37 -6.92 -25.34
N THR A 122 -0.33 -6.69 -26.66
CA THR A 122 0.89 -6.91 -27.49
C THR A 122 1.70 -5.64 -27.70
N ALA A 123 1.09 -4.47 -27.50
CA ALA A 123 1.70 -3.15 -27.61
C ALA A 123 0.98 -2.16 -26.69
N LEU A 124 1.55 -0.97 -26.46
CA LEU A 124 0.85 0.15 -25.81
C LEU A 124 -0.39 0.52 -26.65
N PRO A 125 -1.46 1.05 -26.04
CA PRO A 125 -2.70 1.34 -26.76
C PRO A 125 -2.50 2.50 -27.73
N THR A 126 -3.30 2.50 -28.81
CA THR A 126 -3.44 3.65 -29.68
C THR A 126 -4.63 4.49 -29.22
N VAL A 127 -4.39 5.79 -29.01
CA VAL A 127 -5.42 6.77 -28.61
C VAL A 127 -5.74 7.67 -29.80
N SER A 128 -7.05 7.87 -30.09
CA SER A 128 -7.50 8.79 -31.14
C SER A 128 -7.11 10.23 -30.85
N GLY A 129 -7.04 11.08 -31.89
CA GLY A 129 -6.63 12.48 -31.75
C GLY A 129 -7.54 13.31 -30.84
N ASP A 130 -8.80 12.93 -30.69
CA ASP A 130 -9.75 13.56 -29.73
C ASP A 130 -9.70 12.92 -28.32
N GLY A 131 -8.81 11.93 -28.11
CA GLY A 131 -8.63 11.25 -26.83
C GLY A 131 -9.80 10.37 -26.37
N LYS A 132 -10.81 10.11 -27.22
CA LYS A 132 -12.05 9.43 -26.82
C LYS A 132 -12.15 7.97 -27.28
N THR A 133 -11.21 7.50 -28.08
CA THR A 133 -11.16 6.10 -28.52
C THR A 133 -9.79 5.53 -28.18
N VAL A 134 -9.77 4.42 -27.45
CA VAL A 134 -8.55 3.69 -27.09
C VAL A 134 -8.62 2.29 -27.69
N THR A 135 -7.64 1.96 -28.54
CA THR A 135 -7.55 0.66 -29.21
C THR A 135 -6.41 -0.15 -28.62
N ILE A 136 -6.70 -1.37 -28.19
CA ILE A 136 -5.78 -2.31 -27.57
C ILE A 136 -5.70 -3.58 -28.40
N SER A 137 -4.47 -3.98 -28.79
CA SER A 137 -4.22 -5.27 -29.42
C SER A 137 -3.84 -6.30 -28.36
N VAL A 138 -4.48 -7.48 -28.38
CA VAL A 138 -4.28 -8.55 -27.40
C VAL A 138 -3.66 -9.81 -28.01
N ARG A 139 -3.05 -10.63 -27.16
CA ARG A 139 -2.42 -11.89 -27.54
C ARG A 139 -3.45 -12.89 -28.07
N THR A 140 -2.99 -13.81 -28.92
CA THR A 140 -3.75 -14.95 -29.43
C THR A 140 -3.23 -16.27 -28.88
N GLY A 141 -4.07 -17.32 -28.94
CA GLY A 141 -3.69 -18.66 -28.49
C GLY A 141 -3.54 -18.80 -26.98
N VAL A 142 -3.87 -17.77 -26.21
CA VAL A 142 -3.84 -17.77 -24.74
C VAL A 142 -5.11 -18.43 -24.20
N LYS A 143 -4.98 -19.14 -23.07
CA LYS A 143 -6.08 -19.78 -22.35
C LYS A 143 -6.13 -19.33 -20.90
N PHE A 144 -7.33 -19.26 -20.36
CA PHE A 144 -7.54 -19.18 -18.92
C PHE A 144 -7.19 -20.51 -18.22
N ALA A 145 -7.05 -20.47 -16.92
CA ALA A 145 -6.76 -21.65 -16.10
C ALA A 145 -7.84 -22.75 -16.18
N ASP A 146 -9.07 -22.42 -16.57
CA ASP A 146 -10.17 -23.37 -16.85
C ASP A 146 -10.13 -23.94 -18.28
N GLY A 147 -9.14 -23.57 -19.09
CA GLY A 147 -8.96 -24.00 -20.47
C GLY A 147 -9.76 -23.21 -21.50
N THR A 148 -10.64 -22.29 -21.10
CA THR A 148 -11.38 -21.43 -22.03
C THR A 148 -10.46 -20.42 -22.72
N PRO A 149 -10.77 -19.98 -23.96
CA PRO A 149 -9.90 -19.07 -24.70
C PRO A 149 -9.91 -17.65 -24.12
N PHE A 150 -8.74 -16.99 -24.14
CA PHE A 150 -8.59 -15.56 -23.92
C PHE A 150 -8.54 -14.86 -25.28
N ASP A 151 -9.40 -13.84 -25.46
CA ASP A 151 -9.49 -13.00 -26.65
C ASP A 151 -10.05 -11.61 -26.29
N ALA A 152 -10.29 -10.78 -27.30
CA ALA A 152 -10.89 -9.46 -27.13
C ALA A 152 -12.30 -9.50 -26.52
N ALA A 153 -13.07 -10.59 -26.75
CA ALA A 153 -14.39 -10.75 -26.14
C ALA A 153 -14.30 -10.99 -24.63
N ALA A 154 -13.29 -11.75 -24.19
CA ALA A 154 -13.01 -11.94 -22.76
C ALA A 154 -12.58 -10.64 -22.08
N VAL A 155 -11.76 -9.81 -22.74
CA VAL A 155 -11.38 -8.48 -22.25
C VAL A 155 -12.61 -7.59 -22.11
N LYS A 156 -13.46 -7.53 -23.16
CA LYS A 156 -14.73 -6.80 -23.11
C LYS A 156 -15.58 -7.23 -21.90
N ALA A 157 -15.79 -8.54 -21.74
CA ALA A 157 -16.61 -9.07 -20.65
C ALA A 157 -16.04 -8.71 -19.25
N SER A 158 -14.71 -8.75 -19.07
CA SER A 158 -14.06 -8.37 -17.80
C SER A 158 -14.20 -6.89 -17.50
N LEU A 159 -13.96 -6.01 -18.49
CA LEU A 159 -14.10 -4.55 -18.29
C LEU A 159 -15.56 -4.17 -18.06
N GLU A 160 -16.52 -4.76 -18.78
CA GLU A 160 -17.95 -4.54 -18.54
C GLU A 160 -18.38 -5.02 -17.15
N ARG A 161 -17.83 -6.15 -16.69
CA ARG A 161 -18.05 -6.63 -15.31
C ARG A 161 -17.51 -5.63 -14.28
N ASP A 162 -16.32 -5.10 -14.47
CA ASP A 162 -15.72 -4.09 -13.60
C ASP A 162 -16.55 -2.81 -13.53
N LEU A 163 -17.18 -2.41 -14.61
CA LEU A 163 -18.04 -1.22 -14.68
C LEU A 163 -19.41 -1.42 -14.05
N THR A 164 -19.94 -2.66 -14.01
CA THR A 164 -21.32 -2.94 -13.64
C THR A 164 -21.51 -3.72 -12.36
N LEU A 165 -20.47 -4.44 -11.89
CA LEU A 165 -20.55 -5.24 -10.68
C LEU A 165 -20.74 -4.34 -9.45
N LYS A 166 -21.77 -4.63 -8.64
CA LYS A 166 -22.00 -3.90 -7.39
C LYS A 166 -20.79 -4.06 -6.44
N GLY A 167 -20.31 -2.94 -5.88
CA GLY A 167 -19.15 -2.90 -5.00
C GLY A 167 -17.80 -2.98 -5.74
N SER A 168 -17.79 -2.89 -7.08
CA SER A 168 -16.55 -2.83 -7.84
C SER A 168 -15.79 -1.53 -7.54
N GLY A 169 -14.55 -1.66 -7.06
CA GLY A 169 -13.63 -0.53 -6.93
C GLY A 169 -13.05 -0.07 -8.28
N ARG A 170 -13.28 -0.84 -9.36
CA ARG A 170 -12.67 -0.57 -10.67
C ARG A 170 -13.40 0.49 -11.47
N LYS A 171 -14.69 0.68 -11.21
CA LYS A 171 -15.52 1.64 -11.95
C LYS A 171 -14.92 3.06 -11.96
N SER A 172 -14.48 3.55 -10.83
CA SER A 172 -13.82 4.87 -10.74
C SER A 172 -12.45 4.91 -11.38
N GLU A 173 -11.71 3.79 -11.36
CA GLU A 173 -10.38 3.66 -11.94
C GLU A 173 -10.41 3.61 -13.48
N LEU A 174 -11.44 3.00 -14.06
CA LEU A 174 -11.64 2.90 -15.52
C LEU A 174 -12.15 4.21 -16.15
N GLY A 175 -12.65 5.14 -15.34
CA GLY A 175 -13.08 6.47 -15.78
C GLY A 175 -14.34 6.45 -16.67
N PRO A 176 -14.47 7.39 -17.61
CA PRO A 176 -15.72 7.66 -18.32
C PRO A 176 -15.93 6.74 -19.52
N ILE A 177 -15.71 5.43 -19.39
CA ILE A 177 -15.98 4.44 -20.45
C ILE A 177 -17.47 4.41 -20.73
N THR A 178 -17.84 4.52 -22.03
CA THR A 178 -19.23 4.42 -22.52
C THR A 178 -19.51 3.12 -23.22
N ALA A 179 -18.49 2.51 -23.83
CA ALA A 179 -18.62 1.22 -24.50
C ALA A 179 -17.27 0.50 -24.57
N VAL A 180 -17.30 -0.83 -24.55
CA VAL A 180 -16.18 -1.70 -24.89
C VAL A 180 -16.62 -2.63 -26.01
N ALA A 181 -15.89 -2.64 -27.11
CA ALA A 181 -16.17 -3.50 -28.26
C ALA A 181 -14.99 -4.44 -28.56
N ALA A 182 -15.29 -5.71 -28.78
CA ALA A 182 -14.37 -6.63 -29.43
C ALA A 182 -14.59 -6.51 -30.95
N LYS A 183 -13.70 -5.78 -31.64
CA LYS A 183 -13.81 -5.55 -33.09
C LYS A 183 -13.53 -6.84 -33.88
N ASP A 184 -12.61 -7.60 -33.40
CA ASP A 184 -12.18 -8.91 -33.84
C ASP A 184 -11.54 -9.65 -32.66
N PRO A 185 -11.12 -10.93 -32.78
CA PRO A 185 -10.55 -11.67 -31.64
C PRO A 185 -9.30 -11.05 -30.99
N GLN A 186 -8.62 -10.13 -31.66
CA GLN A 186 -7.36 -9.52 -31.20
C GLN A 186 -7.48 -8.03 -30.88
N THR A 187 -8.60 -7.39 -31.20
CA THR A 187 -8.73 -5.92 -31.13
C THR A 187 -9.87 -5.52 -30.22
N VAL A 188 -9.53 -4.86 -29.12
CA VAL A 188 -10.47 -4.22 -28.19
C VAL A 188 -10.52 -2.73 -28.50
N VAL A 189 -11.72 -2.18 -28.61
CA VAL A 189 -11.94 -0.74 -28.78
C VAL A 189 -12.75 -0.22 -27.58
N ILE A 190 -12.19 0.71 -26.85
CA ILE A 190 -12.81 1.37 -25.70
C ILE A 190 -13.24 2.77 -26.13
N SER A 191 -14.52 3.11 -25.96
CA SER A 191 -15.07 4.44 -26.20
C SER A 191 -15.25 5.19 -24.88
N LEU A 192 -14.86 6.46 -24.88
CA LEU A 192 -14.91 7.34 -23.72
C LEU A 192 -15.83 8.54 -24.01
N SER A 193 -16.61 9.01 -23.03
CA SER A 193 -17.41 10.24 -23.19
C SER A 193 -16.54 11.50 -23.24
N LYS A 194 -15.35 11.46 -22.65
CA LYS A 194 -14.32 12.51 -22.64
C LYS A 194 -12.93 11.89 -22.52
N PRO A 195 -11.84 12.59 -22.89
CA PRO A 195 -10.48 12.08 -22.75
C PRO A 195 -10.20 11.63 -21.32
N PHE A 196 -9.42 10.54 -21.18
CA PHE A 196 -9.04 10.02 -19.86
C PHE A 196 -7.59 9.51 -19.89
N ALA A 197 -6.64 10.41 -19.57
CA ALA A 197 -5.22 10.13 -19.59
C ALA A 197 -4.78 8.97 -18.67
N PRO A 198 -5.40 8.74 -17.48
CA PRO A 198 -4.97 7.68 -16.57
C PRO A 198 -5.33 6.25 -17.02
N LEU A 199 -6.13 6.04 -18.08
CA LEU A 199 -6.67 4.72 -18.44
C LEU A 199 -5.59 3.64 -18.58
N THR A 200 -4.52 3.91 -19.35
CA THR A 200 -3.45 2.92 -19.57
C THR A 200 -2.77 2.54 -18.26
N ALA A 201 -2.54 3.51 -17.39
CA ALA A 201 -1.97 3.26 -16.07
C ALA A 201 -2.92 2.45 -15.16
N ALA A 202 -4.22 2.71 -15.20
CA ALA A 202 -5.22 1.92 -14.48
C ALA A 202 -5.21 0.45 -14.90
N LEU A 203 -4.99 0.19 -16.19
CA LEU A 203 -4.90 -1.16 -16.75
C LEU A 203 -3.59 -1.92 -16.42
N THR A 204 -2.68 -1.31 -15.65
CA THR A 204 -1.48 -1.98 -15.10
C THR A 204 -1.73 -2.65 -13.75
N ASP A 205 -2.91 -2.50 -13.17
CA ASP A 205 -3.29 -3.10 -11.90
C ASP A 205 -4.60 -3.90 -12.07
N ARG A 206 -5.37 -4.06 -10.99
CA ARG A 206 -6.58 -4.89 -10.94
C ARG A 206 -7.61 -4.59 -12.03
N ALA A 207 -7.75 -3.33 -12.46
CA ALA A 207 -8.64 -2.95 -13.56
C ALA A 207 -8.22 -3.53 -14.93
N GLY A 208 -6.97 -3.92 -15.08
CA GLY A 208 -6.46 -4.58 -16.28
C GLY A 208 -6.37 -6.11 -16.17
N MET A 209 -6.72 -6.71 -15.03
CA MET A 209 -6.74 -8.17 -14.84
C MET A 209 -7.95 -8.77 -15.51
N ILE A 210 -7.71 -9.74 -16.40
CA ILE A 210 -8.80 -10.34 -17.18
C ILE A 210 -9.16 -11.69 -16.57
N VAL A 211 -10.42 -11.82 -16.15
CA VAL A 211 -10.98 -13.03 -15.55
C VAL A 211 -11.70 -13.88 -16.59
N SER A 212 -11.79 -15.20 -16.39
CA SER A 212 -12.59 -16.06 -17.25
C SER A 212 -14.07 -15.65 -17.21
N PRO A 213 -14.66 -15.24 -18.35
CA PRO A 213 -16.09 -14.91 -18.41
C PRO A 213 -16.98 -16.12 -18.08
N THR A 214 -16.53 -17.32 -18.44
CA THR A 214 -17.21 -18.59 -18.13
C THR A 214 -17.27 -18.82 -16.64
N ALA A 215 -16.13 -18.76 -15.96
CA ALA A 215 -16.08 -18.92 -14.51
C ALA A 215 -16.81 -17.79 -13.77
N ALA A 216 -16.67 -16.55 -14.21
CA ALA A 216 -17.37 -15.41 -13.60
C ALA A 216 -18.89 -15.56 -13.71
N LYS A 217 -19.41 -16.04 -14.83
CA LYS A 217 -20.84 -16.33 -15.03
C LYS A 217 -21.32 -17.50 -14.17
N GLN A 218 -20.54 -18.58 -14.11
CA GLN A 218 -20.90 -19.80 -13.37
C GLN A 218 -20.89 -19.60 -11.85
N LEU A 219 -19.88 -18.90 -11.34
CA LEU A 219 -19.66 -18.71 -9.90
C LEU A 219 -20.42 -17.50 -9.34
N GLY A 220 -20.72 -16.50 -10.18
CA GLY A 220 -21.43 -15.28 -9.75
C GLY A 220 -20.77 -14.62 -8.54
N SER A 221 -21.51 -14.46 -7.45
CA SER A 221 -21.00 -13.90 -6.18
C SER A 221 -19.93 -14.75 -5.50
N ASN A 222 -19.79 -16.03 -5.86
CA ASN A 222 -18.78 -16.93 -5.32
C ASN A 222 -17.46 -16.90 -6.11
N PHE A 223 -17.30 -16.03 -7.09
CA PHE A 223 -16.09 -15.97 -7.91
C PHE A 223 -14.82 -15.79 -7.07
N ALA A 224 -14.87 -14.97 -6.02
CA ALA A 224 -13.75 -14.75 -5.11
C ALA A 224 -13.28 -16.02 -4.34
N SER A 225 -14.10 -17.07 -4.29
CA SER A 225 -13.77 -18.34 -3.63
C SER A 225 -13.03 -19.32 -4.53
N ALA A 226 -13.11 -19.13 -5.85
CA ALA A 226 -12.43 -19.96 -6.85
C ALA A 226 -12.09 -19.12 -8.10
N PRO A 227 -11.24 -18.08 -7.98
CA PRO A 227 -10.95 -17.18 -9.07
C PRO A 227 -10.23 -17.87 -10.24
N VAL A 228 -10.57 -17.49 -11.45
CA VAL A 228 -9.99 -18.04 -12.68
C VAL A 228 -9.51 -16.90 -13.57
N CYS A 229 -8.21 -16.87 -13.85
CA CYS A 229 -7.54 -15.88 -14.67
C CYS A 229 -6.60 -16.53 -15.71
N VAL A 230 -5.89 -15.72 -16.48
CA VAL A 230 -4.67 -16.11 -17.18
C VAL A 230 -3.48 -15.83 -16.28
N GLY A 231 -2.63 -16.81 -16.02
CA GLY A 231 -1.43 -16.59 -15.22
C GLY A 231 -0.54 -17.82 -15.06
N PRO A 232 0.68 -17.64 -14.55
CA PRO A 232 1.64 -18.74 -14.33
C PRO A 232 1.11 -19.82 -13.38
N PHE A 233 0.30 -19.42 -12.41
CA PHE A 233 -0.33 -20.30 -11.43
C PHE A 233 -1.83 -20.14 -11.46
N LYS A 234 -2.55 -21.13 -10.94
CA LYS A 234 -3.98 -21.12 -10.72
C LYS A 234 -4.31 -21.38 -9.27
N PHE A 235 -5.45 -20.85 -8.85
CA PHE A 235 -5.99 -21.05 -7.50
C PHE A 235 -6.22 -22.54 -7.22
N ALA A 236 -5.79 -23.00 -6.06
CA ALA A 236 -6.02 -24.37 -5.59
C ALA A 236 -6.84 -24.40 -4.31
N LYS A 237 -6.49 -23.59 -3.29
CA LYS A 237 -7.16 -23.63 -1.98
C LYS A 237 -6.92 -22.34 -1.21
N ARG A 238 -7.91 -21.92 -0.40
CA ARG A 238 -7.76 -20.94 0.67
C ARG A 238 -8.26 -21.52 2.00
N VAL A 239 -7.47 -21.34 3.04
CA VAL A 239 -7.85 -21.57 4.43
C VAL A 239 -7.80 -20.20 5.11
N PRO A 240 -8.95 -19.58 5.42
CA PRO A 240 -8.98 -18.23 6.02
C PRO A 240 -8.09 -18.11 7.24
N GLN A 241 -7.42 -16.98 7.40
CA GLN A 241 -6.44 -16.66 8.46
C GLN A 241 -5.23 -17.62 8.53
N ASN A 242 -5.03 -18.48 7.54
CA ASN A 242 -3.95 -19.46 7.53
C ASN A 242 -3.15 -19.42 6.22
N SER A 243 -3.77 -19.79 5.08
CA SER A 243 -3.02 -19.93 3.83
C SER A 243 -3.85 -19.81 2.56
N ILE A 244 -3.16 -19.46 1.48
CA ILE A 244 -3.65 -19.52 0.11
C ILE A 244 -2.63 -20.30 -0.71
N ASP A 245 -3.08 -21.36 -1.36
CA ASP A 245 -2.26 -22.23 -2.19
C ASP A 245 -2.59 -22.01 -3.68
N LEU A 246 -1.55 -21.83 -4.47
CA LEU A 246 -1.60 -21.80 -5.93
C LEU A 246 -0.75 -22.96 -6.47
N VAL A 247 -1.17 -23.55 -7.60
CA VAL A 247 -0.43 -24.59 -8.32
C VAL A 247 -0.11 -24.11 -9.74
N LYS A 248 0.98 -24.58 -10.31
CA LYS A 248 1.39 -24.28 -11.69
C LYS A 248 0.22 -24.50 -12.65
N ASP A 249 -0.05 -23.54 -13.53
CA ASP A 249 -1.07 -23.69 -14.55
C ASP A 249 -0.49 -24.30 -15.84
N PRO A 250 -0.91 -25.52 -16.22
CA PRO A 250 -0.44 -26.14 -17.47
C PRO A 250 -0.97 -25.45 -18.73
N ASN A 251 -2.03 -24.62 -18.62
CA ASN A 251 -2.61 -23.88 -19.74
C ASN A 251 -1.91 -22.54 -19.98
N TYR A 252 -1.00 -22.13 -19.08
CA TYR A 252 -0.32 -20.84 -19.22
C TYR A 252 0.55 -20.80 -20.48
N TYR A 253 0.40 -19.76 -21.30
CA TYR A 253 1.05 -19.64 -22.61
C TYR A 253 2.59 -19.59 -22.55
N ALA A 254 3.18 -19.28 -21.40
CA ALA A 254 4.62 -19.27 -21.14
C ALA A 254 4.98 -20.23 -20.00
N ALA A 255 4.34 -21.41 -19.93
CA ALA A 255 4.54 -22.40 -18.87
C ALA A 255 5.99 -22.92 -18.78
N ASP A 256 6.76 -22.83 -19.87
CA ASP A 256 8.20 -23.13 -19.93
C ASP A 256 9.04 -22.19 -19.04
N LYS A 257 8.58 -20.97 -18.79
CA LYS A 257 9.22 -19.97 -17.92
C LYS A 257 8.87 -20.13 -16.45
N VAL A 258 7.92 -20.99 -16.11
CA VAL A 258 7.47 -21.23 -14.74
C VAL A 258 8.27 -22.38 -14.14
N HIS A 259 9.09 -22.07 -13.14
CA HIS A 259 10.02 -23.06 -12.57
C HIS A 259 9.43 -23.83 -11.40
N LEU A 260 8.52 -23.22 -10.60
CA LEU A 260 7.93 -23.81 -9.41
C LEU A 260 6.64 -24.59 -9.73
N ASP A 261 6.34 -25.62 -8.93
CA ASP A 261 5.07 -26.36 -9.02
C ASP A 261 3.97 -25.73 -8.17
N LYS A 262 4.36 -25.07 -7.06
CA LYS A 262 3.42 -24.55 -6.07
C LYS A 262 3.94 -23.25 -5.44
N ILE A 263 3.01 -22.34 -5.14
CA ILE A 263 3.23 -21.20 -4.24
C ILE A 263 2.22 -21.31 -3.10
N SER A 264 2.70 -21.21 -1.85
CA SER A 264 1.87 -21.17 -0.65
C SER A 264 2.07 -19.85 0.06
N TYR A 265 1.03 -19.05 0.15
CA TYR A 265 1.02 -17.82 0.94
C TYR A 265 0.53 -18.16 2.35
N ARG A 266 1.33 -17.89 3.38
CA ARG A 266 0.97 -18.06 4.80
C ARG A 266 0.70 -16.73 5.44
N ILE A 267 -0.39 -16.63 6.19
CA ILE A 267 -0.75 -15.40 6.91
C ILE A 267 0.00 -15.40 8.24
N ILE A 268 0.95 -14.48 8.38
CA ILE A 268 1.77 -14.31 9.59
C ILE A 268 1.84 -12.80 9.88
N THR A 269 0.95 -12.31 10.73
CA THR A 269 0.75 -10.88 10.94
C THR A 269 1.85 -10.18 11.76
N ASP A 270 2.56 -10.94 12.61
CA ASP A 270 3.67 -10.42 13.41
C ASP A 270 4.97 -10.41 12.59
N ALA A 271 5.61 -9.23 12.48
CA ALA A 271 6.81 -9.04 11.68
C ALA A 271 8.02 -9.83 12.23
N SER A 272 8.17 -9.91 13.56
CA SER A 272 9.27 -10.63 14.19
C SER A 272 9.12 -12.14 14.00
N ILE A 273 7.87 -12.65 14.02
CA ILE A 273 7.58 -14.06 13.69
C ILE A 273 7.87 -14.32 12.21
N ARG A 274 7.52 -13.41 11.28
CA ARG A 274 7.88 -13.53 9.86
C ARG A 274 9.39 -13.60 9.68
N ALA A 275 10.14 -12.70 10.35
CA ALA A 275 11.60 -12.68 10.30
C ALA A 275 12.22 -13.96 10.89
N ALA A 276 11.67 -14.49 12.00
CA ALA A 276 12.11 -15.76 12.59
C ALA A 276 11.87 -16.95 11.65
N ASN A 277 10.68 -17.05 11.04
CA ASN A 277 10.36 -18.11 10.07
C ASN A 277 11.22 -18.01 8.79
N LEU A 278 11.64 -16.80 8.39
CA LEU A 278 12.57 -16.62 7.28
C LEU A 278 13.97 -17.15 7.64
N ARG A 279 14.45 -16.87 8.89
CA ARG A 279 15.74 -17.40 9.38
C ARG A 279 15.76 -18.92 9.52
N SER A 280 14.67 -19.53 10.00
CA SER A 280 14.54 -20.98 10.12
C SER A 280 14.38 -21.69 8.77
N GLY A 281 13.93 -20.96 7.74
CA GLY A 281 13.62 -21.53 6.42
C GLY A 281 12.19 -22.08 6.31
N ASP A 282 11.32 -21.87 7.32
CA ASP A 282 9.90 -22.24 7.26
C ASP A 282 9.13 -21.41 6.23
N VAL A 283 9.62 -20.20 5.95
CA VAL A 283 9.21 -19.39 4.80
C VAL A 283 10.44 -18.96 4.01
N MET A 284 10.30 -18.80 2.71
CA MET A 284 11.37 -18.43 1.80
C MET A 284 11.31 -16.96 1.40
N VAL A 285 10.13 -16.35 1.52
CA VAL A 285 9.89 -14.93 1.25
C VAL A 285 9.04 -14.37 2.38
N ALA A 286 9.39 -13.21 2.91
CA ALA A 286 8.62 -12.48 3.91
C ALA A 286 8.42 -11.05 3.44
N ASP A 287 7.16 -10.62 3.29
CA ASP A 287 6.82 -9.23 2.98
C ASP A 287 6.94 -8.34 4.23
N SER A 288 6.92 -7.04 4.02
CA SER A 288 6.77 -6.03 5.06
C SER A 288 7.60 -6.32 6.32
N LEU A 289 8.91 -6.49 6.14
CA LEU A 289 9.83 -6.65 7.27
C LEU A 289 9.79 -5.42 8.16
N SER A 290 9.86 -5.63 9.47
CA SER A 290 10.01 -4.53 10.41
C SER A 290 11.38 -3.85 10.25
N ALA A 291 11.39 -2.53 10.34
CA ALA A 291 12.63 -1.74 10.28
C ALA A 291 13.67 -2.17 11.34
N GLN A 292 13.20 -2.69 12.47
CA GLN A 292 14.06 -3.20 13.56
C GLN A 292 14.76 -4.52 13.20
N ASP A 293 14.13 -5.37 12.38
CA ASP A 293 14.70 -6.68 12.01
C ASP A 293 15.71 -6.59 10.85
N VAL A 294 15.61 -5.56 10.01
CA VAL A 294 16.41 -5.40 8.78
C VAL A 294 17.92 -5.45 9.03
N PRO A 295 18.49 -4.74 10.04
CA PRO A 295 19.94 -4.79 10.28
C PRO A 295 20.45 -6.21 10.57
N GLY A 296 19.71 -6.98 11.37
CA GLY A 296 20.05 -8.37 11.68
C GLY A 296 19.90 -9.29 10.46
N LEU A 297 18.83 -9.14 9.69
CA LEU A 297 18.60 -9.96 8.48
C LEU A 297 19.64 -9.71 7.38
N LYS A 298 20.13 -8.47 7.24
CA LYS A 298 21.21 -8.13 6.29
C LYS A 298 22.56 -8.78 6.62
N GLN A 299 22.77 -9.24 7.86
CA GLN A 299 24.00 -9.94 8.26
C GLN A 299 23.93 -11.46 7.99
N GLU A 300 22.74 -11.99 7.75
CA GLU A 300 22.52 -13.41 7.47
C GLU A 300 22.97 -13.77 6.04
N LYS A 301 24.03 -14.59 5.91
CA LYS A 301 24.57 -14.99 4.60
C LYS A 301 23.58 -15.81 3.74
N SER A 302 22.59 -16.45 4.37
CA SER A 302 21.55 -17.26 3.71
C SER A 302 20.39 -16.42 3.19
N LEU A 303 20.33 -15.13 3.52
CA LEU A 303 19.22 -14.25 3.22
C LEU A 303 19.66 -13.02 2.43
N GLN A 304 18.71 -12.40 1.77
CA GLN A 304 18.83 -11.05 1.21
C GLN A 304 17.61 -10.22 1.58
N VAL A 305 17.77 -8.93 1.68
CA VAL A 305 16.67 -7.96 1.87
C VAL A 305 16.56 -7.15 0.60
N LEU A 306 15.48 -7.40 -0.16
CA LEU A 306 15.09 -6.57 -1.28
C LEU A 306 14.35 -5.34 -0.75
N GLN A 307 14.51 -4.21 -1.45
CA GLN A 307 13.86 -2.97 -1.04
C GLN A 307 13.56 -2.07 -2.24
N SER A 308 12.42 -1.39 -2.19
CA SER A 308 12.06 -0.33 -3.13
C SER A 308 11.35 0.80 -2.42
N GLN A 309 11.53 2.02 -2.90
CA GLN A 309 10.75 3.16 -2.43
C GLN A 309 9.32 3.02 -2.95
N SER A 310 8.32 3.17 -2.07
CA SER A 310 6.91 3.11 -2.44
C SER A 310 6.46 4.37 -3.18
N LEU A 311 5.59 4.19 -4.16
CA LEU A 311 4.80 5.28 -4.76
C LEU A 311 3.63 5.72 -3.88
N GLY A 312 3.33 4.96 -2.83
CA GLY A 312 2.24 5.21 -1.91
C GLY A 312 2.62 6.06 -0.70
N TYR A 313 1.77 6.02 0.29
CA TYR A 313 1.92 6.75 1.55
C TYR A 313 1.23 6.02 2.69
N GLN A 314 1.58 6.37 3.92
CA GLN A 314 0.84 6.06 5.13
C GLN A 314 0.31 7.36 5.73
N GLY A 315 -0.88 7.31 6.32
CA GLY A 315 -1.54 8.51 6.79
C GLY A 315 -2.63 8.29 7.83
N VAL A 316 -3.29 9.38 8.19
CA VAL A 316 -4.48 9.41 9.04
C VAL A 316 -5.61 10.10 8.28
N THR A 317 -6.71 9.41 8.08
CA THR A 317 -7.91 9.92 7.40
C THR A 317 -8.95 10.33 8.42
N PHE A 318 -9.54 11.51 8.25
CA PHE A 318 -10.70 11.95 9.01
C PHE A 318 -11.98 11.52 8.33
N ASN A 319 -12.95 11.02 9.09
CA ASN A 319 -14.30 10.82 8.57
C ASN A 319 -15.08 12.13 8.62
N ILE A 320 -15.18 12.79 7.48
CA ILE A 320 -15.86 14.08 7.30
C ILE A 320 -17.33 13.88 6.91
N GLY A 321 -17.58 12.98 5.96
CA GLY A 321 -18.90 12.84 5.36
C GLY A 321 -19.33 11.42 5.03
N ASN A 322 -18.55 10.39 5.38
CA ASN A 322 -18.93 8.99 5.23
C ASN A 322 -19.82 8.55 6.40
N SER A 323 -21.10 8.94 6.36
CA SER A 323 -22.09 8.59 7.38
C SER A 323 -22.88 7.33 7.05
N ASP A 324 -23.05 7.04 5.76
CA ASP A 324 -23.97 6.01 5.26
C ASP A 324 -23.25 4.97 4.38
N GLY A 325 -21.91 4.96 4.44
CA GLY A 325 -21.04 4.08 3.65
C GLY A 325 -20.45 4.78 2.42
N VAL A 326 -19.31 4.28 1.94
CA VAL A 326 -18.53 4.89 0.85
C VAL A 326 -19.28 4.94 -0.49
N ASP A 327 -20.25 4.05 -0.69
CA ASP A 327 -21.10 4.00 -1.89
C ASP A 327 -22.26 5.02 -1.84
N ALA A 328 -22.51 5.63 -0.67
CA ALA A 328 -23.56 6.66 -0.51
C ALA A 328 -23.01 8.07 -0.79
N PRO A 329 -23.86 9.02 -1.21
CA PRO A 329 -23.44 10.42 -1.31
C PRO A 329 -22.88 10.95 0.01
N PRO A 330 -21.78 11.71 -0.02
CA PRO A 330 -21.21 12.29 1.20
C PRO A 330 -22.23 13.14 1.96
N ARG A 331 -22.31 12.94 3.27
CA ARG A 331 -23.15 13.71 4.18
C ARG A 331 -22.34 14.13 5.40
N MET A 332 -22.07 15.43 5.51
CA MET A 332 -21.27 16.02 6.60
C MET A 332 -21.70 15.47 7.96
N ARG A 333 -20.75 14.95 8.73
CA ARG A 333 -20.98 14.46 10.09
C ARG A 333 -21.14 15.63 11.06
N ASP A 334 -21.92 15.42 12.10
CA ASP A 334 -22.16 16.42 13.15
C ASP A 334 -21.09 16.32 14.26
N THR A 335 -19.81 16.44 13.87
CA THR A 335 -18.67 16.43 14.79
C THR A 335 -17.74 17.61 14.51
N PRO A 336 -17.00 18.12 15.51
CA PRO A 336 -16.09 19.26 15.33
C PRO A 336 -15.04 19.02 14.23
N GLU A 337 -14.39 17.85 14.23
CA GLU A 337 -13.36 17.49 13.24
C GLU A 337 -13.91 17.35 11.81
N ALA A 338 -15.20 17.04 11.65
CA ALA A 338 -15.83 17.00 10.34
C ALA A 338 -16.16 18.42 9.84
N LYS A 339 -16.73 19.26 10.71
CA LYS A 339 -17.23 20.59 10.36
C LYS A 339 -16.13 21.64 10.19
N ASP A 340 -15.09 21.59 11.02
CA ASP A 340 -14.09 22.65 11.10
C ASP A 340 -12.70 22.14 10.68
N PRO A 341 -12.15 22.60 9.53
CA PRO A 341 -10.81 22.20 9.09
C PRO A 341 -9.71 22.61 10.10
N ARG A 342 -9.92 23.63 10.95
CA ARG A 342 -8.93 24.02 11.96
C ARG A 342 -8.66 22.90 12.98
N VAL A 343 -9.66 22.06 13.29
CA VAL A 343 -9.47 20.89 14.16
C VAL A 343 -8.57 19.86 13.49
N ARG A 344 -8.71 19.64 12.18
CA ARG A 344 -7.87 18.72 11.41
C ARG A 344 -6.46 19.27 11.22
N GLN A 345 -6.33 20.57 10.92
CA GLN A 345 -5.04 21.26 10.86
C GLN A 345 -4.31 21.23 12.20
N ALA A 346 -5.04 21.39 13.31
CA ALA A 346 -4.45 21.25 14.65
C ALA A 346 -3.82 19.87 14.84
N PHE A 347 -4.51 18.81 14.41
CA PHE A 347 -3.95 17.46 14.47
C PHE A 347 -2.69 17.33 13.60
N GLU A 348 -2.67 17.93 12.42
CA GLU A 348 -1.52 17.93 11.53
C GLU A 348 -0.30 18.65 12.13
N TYR A 349 -0.50 19.85 12.73
CA TYR A 349 0.56 20.59 13.42
C TYR A 349 1.15 19.85 14.63
N ALA A 350 0.38 18.95 15.25
CA ALA A 350 0.86 18.15 16.37
C ALA A 350 1.79 16.98 15.95
N ILE A 351 1.93 16.68 14.66
CA ILE A 351 2.71 15.53 14.17
C ILE A 351 4.13 15.94 13.80
N ASP A 352 5.12 15.36 14.49
CA ASP A 352 6.53 15.37 14.08
C ASP A 352 6.84 14.21 13.12
N ARG A 353 6.70 14.46 11.82
CA ARG A 353 6.95 13.45 10.79
C ARG A 353 8.39 12.96 10.75
N ALA A 354 9.35 13.86 10.95
CA ALA A 354 10.78 13.52 10.95
C ALA A 354 11.14 12.67 12.14
N GLY A 355 10.68 13.06 13.34
CA GLY A 355 10.84 12.27 14.57
C GLY A 355 10.20 10.90 14.45
N LEU A 356 8.99 10.81 13.86
CA LEU A 356 8.29 9.56 13.64
C LEU A 356 9.09 8.62 12.73
N VAL A 357 9.58 9.10 11.58
CA VAL A 357 10.38 8.29 10.66
C VAL A 357 11.67 7.80 11.30
N LYS A 358 12.35 8.67 12.05
CA LYS A 358 13.60 8.35 12.74
C LYS A 358 13.41 7.31 13.85
N VAL A 359 12.45 7.54 14.74
CA VAL A 359 12.28 6.73 15.97
C VAL A 359 11.59 5.39 15.67
N ILE A 360 10.55 5.40 14.81
CA ILE A 360 9.75 4.20 14.54
C ILE A 360 10.38 3.35 13.44
N PHE A 361 11.01 3.97 12.43
CA PHE A 361 11.44 3.27 11.21
C PHE A 361 12.95 3.33 10.94
N ASN A 362 13.78 3.78 11.91
CA ASN A 362 15.25 3.83 11.78
C ASN A 362 15.69 4.53 10.47
N ASP A 363 15.01 5.60 10.08
CA ASP A 363 15.22 6.36 8.84
C ASP A 363 15.09 5.54 7.54
N LEU A 364 14.50 4.34 7.58
CA LEU A 364 14.27 3.52 6.38
C LEU A 364 13.12 4.05 5.52
N ASN A 365 12.13 4.71 6.13
CA ASN A 365 11.03 5.36 5.42
C ASN A 365 11.36 6.82 5.13
N THR A 366 10.60 7.45 4.24
CA THR A 366 10.73 8.88 3.94
C THR A 366 9.48 9.64 4.35
N VAL A 367 9.62 10.89 4.78
CA VAL A 367 8.48 11.75 5.10
C VAL A 367 7.58 11.91 3.88
N ALA A 368 6.27 11.93 4.09
CA ALA A 368 5.26 12.23 3.08
C ALA A 368 4.44 13.45 3.48
N CYS A 369 4.24 14.36 2.53
CA CYS A 369 3.49 15.60 2.72
C CYS A 369 2.29 15.69 1.78
N SER A 370 2.17 14.73 0.86
CA SER A 370 1.11 14.66 -0.16
C SER A 370 0.95 13.23 -0.70
N PRO A 371 -0.05 12.96 -1.53
CA PRO A 371 -0.19 11.67 -2.21
C PRO A 371 0.84 11.41 -3.32
N ILE A 372 1.62 12.42 -3.76
CA ILE A 372 2.57 12.30 -4.86
C ILE A 372 3.98 12.02 -4.35
N SER A 373 4.55 10.89 -4.77
CA SER A 373 5.93 10.51 -4.44
C SER A 373 6.96 11.46 -5.07
N PRO A 374 8.07 11.78 -4.39
CA PRO A 374 9.19 12.51 -5.00
C PRO A 374 9.74 11.83 -6.26
N ALA A 375 9.62 10.49 -6.35
CA ALA A 375 10.05 9.72 -7.51
C ALA A 375 9.07 9.79 -8.71
N SER A 376 7.90 10.40 -8.55
CA SER A 376 6.94 10.57 -9.63
C SER A 376 7.33 11.73 -10.55
N GLU A 377 7.17 11.57 -11.86
CA GLU A 377 7.32 12.65 -12.84
C GLU A 377 6.34 13.82 -12.63
N PHE A 378 5.28 13.60 -11.85
CA PHE A 378 4.28 14.59 -11.44
C PHE A 378 4.64 15.30 -10.12
N SER A 379 5.81 15.03 -9.54
CA SER A 379 6.26 15.71 -8.32
C SER A 379 6.46 17.20 -8.54
N SER A 380 6.11 18.00 -7.53
CA SER A 380 6.26 19.46 -7.50
C SER A 380 6.69 19.92 -6.12
N ASP A 381 7.15 21.16 -5.99
CA ASP A 381 7.48 21.75 -4.68
C ASP A 381 6.29 21.74 -3.73
N ALA A 382 5.07 22.02 -4.23
CA ALA A 382 3.83 21.92 -3.45
C ALA A 382 3.62 20.49 -2.91
N ALA A 383 3.90 19.47 -3.72
CA ALA A 383 3.76 18.07 -3.33
C ALA A 383 4.74 17.62 -2.23
N GLN A 384 5.84 18.32 -2.06
CA GLN A 384 6.88 17.97 -1.07
C GLN A 384 6.90 18.93 0.12
N LYS A 385 6.02 19.93 0.15
CA LYS A 385 5.93 20.90 1.24
C LYS A 385 5.12 20.34 2.39
N CYS A 386 5.78 20.08 3.52
CA CYS A 386 5.14 19.63 4.76
C CYS A 386 4.72 20.79 5.65
N THR A 387 3.63 20.59 6.39
CA THR A 387 3.28 21.38 7.58
C THR A 387 4.36 21.15 8.66
N ALA A 388 4.89 22.22 9.22
CA ALA A 388 5.88 22.14 10.30
C ALA A 388 5.23 21.61 11.59
N HIS A 389 6.01 20.86 12.39
CA HIS A 389 5.58 20.44 13.73
C HIS A 389 5.53 21.65 14.66
N ASP A 390 4.35 21.95 15.21
CA ASP A 390 4.12 23.06 16.13
C ASP A 390 2.93 22.75 17.07
N PRO A 391 3.16 22.08 18.22
CA PRO A 391 2.11 21.74 19.17
C PRO A 391 1.40 22.96 19.79
N GLU A 392 2.07 24.10 19.89
CA GLU A 392 1.44 25.32 20.40
C GLU A 392 0.47 25.92 19.37
N LYS A 393 0.82 25.88 18.09
CA LYS A 393 -0.10 26.23 17.01
C LYS A 393 -1.31 25.29 16.98
N SER A 394 -1.10 23.99 17.21
CA SER A 394 -2.17 23.01 17.35
C SER A 394 -3.17 23.43 18.43
N LYS A 395 -2.70 23.72 19.66
CA LYS A 395 -3.55 24.18 20.77
C LYS A 395 -4.30 25.49 20.44
N ALA A 396 -3.61 26.42 19.77
CA ALA A 396 -4.20 27.69 19.36
C ALA A 396 -5.38 27.47 18.39
N LEU A 397 -5.21 26.58 17.38
CA LEU A 397 -6.26 26.24 16.41
C LEU A 397 -7.46 25.56 17.08
N LEU A 398 -7.25 24.65 18.03
CA LEU A 398 -8.33 24.03 18.80
C LEU A 398 -9.12 25.09 19.59
N LYS A 399 -8.43 26.04 20.21
CA LYS A 399 -9.07 27.15 20.91
C LYS A 399 -9.85 28.05 19.96
N GLU A 400 -9.29 28.39 18.80
CA GLU A 400 -9.97 29.19 17.76
C GLU A 400 -11.19 28.46 17.19
N ALA A 401 -11.17 27.13 17.11
CA ALA A 401 -12.30 26.30 16.72
C ALA A 401 -13.35 26.16 17.83
N GLY A 402 -13.08 26.64 19.04
CA GLY A 402 -14.03 26.62 20.17
C GLY A 402 -14.24 25.23 20.78
N VAL A 403 -13.30 24.30 20.57
CA VAL A 403 -13.38 22.95 21.16
C VAL A 403 -12.65 22.87 22.49
N GLN A 404 -13.17 22.02 23.37
CA GLN A 404 -12.52 21.78 24.68
C GLN A 404 -11.25 20.96 24.48
N THR A 405 -10.22 21.26 25.28
CA THR A 405 -8.97 20.49 25.31
C THR A 405 -8.75 19.88 26.69
N PRO A 406 -8.21 18.62 26.77
CA PRO A 406 -7.85 17.79 25.65
C PRO A 406 -9.07 17.34 24.82
N PHE A 407 -8.97 17.45 23.48
CA PHE A 407 -10.06 17.07 22.57
C PHE A 407 -10.09 15.55 22.39
N PRO A 408 -11.19 14.85 22.80
CA PRO A 408 -11.27 13.40 22.70
C PRO A 408 -11.60 12.98 21.26
N ILE A 409 -10.81 12.02 20.70
CA ILE A 409 -11.06 11.46 19.38
C ILE A 409 -10.59 10.00 19.34
N GLU A 410 -11.32 9.14 18.62
CA GLU A 410 -10.98 7.73 18.44
C GLU A 410 -10.34 7.49 17.07
N MET A 411 -9.29 6.67 17.03
CA MET A 411 -8.63 6.23 15.81
C MET A 411 -8.63 4.70 15.72
N ILE A 412 -9.22 4.18 14.65
CA ILE A 412 -9.09 2.76 14.30
C ILE A 412 -7.77 2.54 13.57
N THR A 413 -7.13 1.41 13.84
CA THR A 413 -5.86 0.98 13.23
C THR A 413 -5.80 -0.54 13.16
N SER A 414 -4.97 -1.09 12.27
CA SER A 414 -4.74 -2.53 12.24
C SER A 414 -4.12 -3.01 13.57
N ASN A 415 -4.53 -4.21 14.01
CA ASN A 415 -4.08 -4.80 15.27
C ASN A 415 -2.68 -5.44 15.19
N ASN A 416 -1.97 -5.31 14.06
CA ASN A 416 -0.60 -5.80 13.99
C ASN A 416 0.37 -4.91 14.82
N PRO A 417 1.49 -5.47 15.33
CA PRO A 417 2.39 -4.76 16.23
C PRO A 417 2.98 -3.46 15.66
N ASP A 418 3.30 -3.42 14.36
CA ASP A 418 3.90 -2.24 13.72
C ASP A 418 2.88 -1.09 13.60
N SER A 419 1.63 -1.39 13.24
CA SER A 419 0.54 -0.41 13.19
C SER A 419 0.21 0.13 14.59
N LEU A 420 0.21 -0.73 15.61
CA LEU A 420 -0.01 -0.30 16.99
C LEU A 420 1.12 0.60 17.49
N ARG A 421 2.37 0.31 17.19
CA ARG A 421 3.52 1.14 17.54
C ARG A 421 3.42 2.52 16.89
N LEU A 422 3.04 2.58 15.61
CA LEU A 422 2.78 3.83 14.92
C LEU A 422 1.64 4.62 15.59
N ALA A 423 0.52 3.96 15.87
CA ALA A 423 -0.63 4.60 16.51
C ALA A 423 -0.28 5.18 17.89
N GLN A 424 0.52 4.46 18.69
CA GLN A 424 1.00 4.92 19.98
C GLN A 424 1.94 6.13 19.87
N ALA A 425 2.80 6.16 18.84
CA ALA A 425 3.65 7.32 18.57
C ALA A 425 2.80 8.55 18.21
N ILE A 426 1.81 8.39 17.32
CA ILE A 426 0.86 9.45 16.98
C ILE A 426 0.12 9.92 18.24
N GLN A 427 -0.40 8.99 19.06
CA GLN A 427 -1.10 9.32 20.30
C GLN A 427 -0.24 10.20 21.23
N SER A 428 1.04 9.87 21.38
CA SER A 428 1.98 10.65 22.20
C SER A 428 2.16 12.07 21.64
N MET A 429 2.36 12.19 20.33
CA MET A 429 2.58 13.49 19.67
C MET A 429 1.34 14.39 19.76
N VAL A 430 0.16 13.88 19.41
CA VAL A 430 -1.06 14.69 19.39
C VAL A 430 -1.54 15.07 20.80
N LYS A 431 -1.14 14.33 21.83
CA LYS A 431 -1.38 14.71 23.22
C LYS A 431 -0.72 16.05 23.56
N GLU A 432 0.49 16.28 23.07
CA GLU A 432 1.18 17.57 23.24
C GLU A 432 0.44 18.70 22.50
N GLY A 433 -0.23 18.40 21.38
CA GLY A 433 -1.06 19.32 20.62
C GLY A 433 -2.48 19.56 21.19
N GLY A 434 -2.83 18.91 22.33
CA GLY A 434 -4.12 19.11 22.99
C GLY A 434 -5.21 18.11 22.64
N PHE A 435 -4.85 16.94 22.09
CA PHE A 435 -5.80 15.84 21.81
C PHE A 435 -5.73 14.73 22.86
N ASP A 436 -6.85 14.05 23.11
CA ASP A 436 -6.95 12.79 23.86
C ASP A 436 -7.31 11.68 22.88
N LEU A 437 -6.31 11.16 22.16
CA LEU A 437 -6.49 10.13 21.13
C LEU A 437 -6.71 8.76 21.78
N LYS A 438 -7.81 8.09 21.47
CA LYS A 438 -8.09 6.70 21.83
C LYS A 438 -7.78 5.78 20.66
N ILE A 439 -6.94 4.78 20.88
CA ILE A 439 -6.57 3.79 19.87
C ILE A 439 -7.51 2.60 19.97
N LYS A 440 -8.14 2.22 18.86
CA LYS A 440 -8.99 1.05 18.72
C LYS A 440 -8.38 0.08 17.69
N PRO A 441 -7.71 -0.97 18.14
CA PRO A 441 -7.16 -2.00 17.26
C PRO A 441 -8.27 -2.82 16.59
N VAL A 442 -8.13 -3.06 15.28
CA VAL A 442 -9.08 -3.85 14.48
C VAL A 442 -8.29 -4.82 13.58
N GLU A 443 -8.80 -6.02 13.38
CA GLU A 443 -8.23 -6.94 12.40
C GLU A 443 -8.33 -6.32 10.99
N TYR A 444 -7.31 -6.53 10.13
CA TYR A 444 -7.13 -5.76 8.90
C TYR A 444 -8.31 -5.84 7.92
N ALA A 445 -8.87 -7.04 7.68
CA ALA A 445 -10.01 -7.16 6.77
C ALA A 445 -11.28 -6.52 7.36
N SER A 446 -11.47 -6.66 8.67
CA SER A 446 -12.57 -5.99 9.39
C SER A 446 -12.38 -4.47 9.44
N LEU A 447 -11.14 -3.98 9.45
CA LEU A 447 -10.84 -2.55 9.38
C LEU A 447 -11.27 -1.98 8.03
N LEU A 448 -11.00 -2.69 6.91
CA LEU A 448 -11.45 -2.29 5.58
C LEU A 448 -12.99 -2.27 5.47
N ASP A 449 -13.69 -3.22 6.10
CA ASP A 449 -15.15 -3.22 6.14
C ASP A 449 -15.69 -2.05 6.99
N GLN A 450 -15.05 -1.72 8.13
CA GLN A 450 -15.47 -0.60 8.99
C GLN A 450 -15.23 0.76 8.32
N GLU A 451 -14.11 0.93 7.60
CA GLU A 451 -13.84 2.17 6.87
C GLU A 451 -14.87 2.41 5.77
N ASP A 452 -15.23 1.35 5.01
CA ASP A 452 -16.24 1.43 3.96
C ASP A 452 -17.61 1.84 4.52
N GLN A 453 -17.96 1.35 5.71
CA GLN A 453 -19.22 1.65 6.38
C GLN A 453 -19.21 2.99 7.16
N GLY A 454 -18.09 3.71 7.18
CA GLY A 454 -17.94 4.96 7.92
C GLY A 454 -17.92 4.80 9.44
N GLN A 455 -17.58 3.62 9.96
CA GLN A 455 -17.59 3.30 11.39
C GLN A 455 -16.28 3.71 12.08
N PHE A 456 -15.85 4.95 11.89
CA PHE A 456 -14.64 5.51 12.48
C PHE A 456 -14.75 7.04 12.61
N SER A 457 -13.91 7.65 13.47
CA SER A 457 -13.64 9.10 13.47
C SER A 457 -12.32 9.38 12.78
N LEU A 458 -11.24 8.69 13.19
CA LEU A 458 -9.96 8.66 12.50
C LEU A 458 -9.63 7.24 12.07
N LEU A 459 -8.96 7.13 10.93
CA LEU A 459 -8.44 5.87 10.39
C LEU A 459 -6.94 6.02 10.12
N GLN A 460 -6.11 5.19 10.78
CA GLN A 460 -4.71 5.07 10.45
C GLN A 460 -4.53 3.95 9.43
N LEU A 461 -4.36 4.32 8.20
CA LEU A 461 -4.14 3.42 7.07
C LEU A 461 -3.36 4.13 5.96
N GLY A 462 -2.83 3.38 5.02
CA GLY A 462 -2.08 3.90 3.89
C GLY A 462 -2.52 3.33 2.56
N TRP A 463 -1.81 3.76 1.54
CA TRP A 463 -1.99 3.34 0.16
C TRP A 463 -0.66 2.84 -0.43
N SER A 464 -0.68 1.70 -1.10
CA SER A 464 0.53 1.10 -1.70
C SER A 464 1.06 1.86 -2.94
N GLY A 465 0.26 2.78 -3.47
CA GLY A 465 0.61 3.64 -4.61
C GLY A 465 0.36 3.03 -5.98
N ARG A 466 0.24 3.94 -6.95
CA ARG A 466 0.13 3.66 -8.39
C ARG A 466 1.05 4.60 -9.13
N ILE A 467 1.39 4.23 -10.35
CA ILE A 467 2.28 5.02 -11.21
C ILE A 467 1.66 6.34 -11.64
N ASP A 468 0.37 6.37 -11.94
CA ASP A 468 -0.34 7.61 -12.24
C ASP A 468 -0.92 8.21 -10.95
N PRO A 469 -0.68 9.51 -10.67
CA PRO A 469 -1.16 10.16 -9.45
C PRO A 469 -2.69 10.23 -9.35
N ASP A 470 -3.43 10.14 -10.43
CA ASP A 470 -4.89 10.10 -10.38
C ASP A 470 -5.40 9.00 -9.45
N ALA A 471 -4.82 7.81 -9.54
CA ALA A 471 -5.19 6.67 -8.70
C ALA A 471 -4.69 6.78 -7.24
N ASN A 472 -3.78 7.72 -6.96
CA ASN A 472 -3.31 8.03 -5.61
C ASN A 472 -4.11 9.18 -4.96
N ILE A 473 -4.86 9.93 -5.75
CA ILE A 473 -5.56 11.15 -5.32
C ILE A 473 -7.06 11.00 -5.48
N THR A 474 -7.54 10.82 -6.71
CA THR A 474 -8.98 10.95 -7.02
C THR A 474 -9.83 9.90 -6.32
N ASN A 475 -9.34 8.67 -6.17
CA ASN A 475 -10.07 7.62 -5.46
C ASN A 475 -10.27 7.94 -3.97
N PHE A 476 -9.42 8.80 -3.38
CA PHE A 476 -9.40 9.09 -1.92
C PHE A 476 -10.04 10.43 -1.56
N VAL A 477 -10.00 11.42 -2.47
CA VAL A 477 -10.45 12.78 -2.16
C VAL A 477 -11.40 13.36 -3.22
N GLY A 478 -11.56 12.71 -4.37
CA GLY A 478 -12.59 13.08 -5.36
C GLY A 478 -13.98 12.65 -4.86
N THR A 479 -14.98 13.49 -5.05
CA THR A 479 -16.37 13.18 -4.67
C THR A 479 -16.84 11.91 -5.39
N GLY A 480 -17.30 10.91 -4.63
CA GLY A 480 -17.68 9.60 -5.14
C GLY A 480 -16.51 8.69 -5.55
N GLY A 481 -15.29 9.01 -5.15
CA GLY A 481 -14.14 8.12 -5.29
C GLY A 481 -14.34 6.82 -4.51
N SER A 482 -13.98 5.67 -5.12
CA SER A 482 -14.27 4.34 -4.56
C SER A 482 -13.55 4.01 -3.24
N GLN A 483 -12.60 4.85 -2.84
CA GLN A 483 -11.86 4.76 -1.59
C GLN A 483 -11.89 6.09 -0.83
N ASN A 484 -12.84 6.96 -1.15
CA ASN A 484 -13.07 8.21 -0.41
C ASN A 484 -13.83 7.91 0.89
N VAL A 485 -13.21 7.10 1.74
CA VAL A 485 -13.77 6.73 3.04
C VAL A 485 -13.88 7.91 4.00
N SER A 486 -13.18 9.02 3.71
CA SER A 486 -13.39 10.31 4.39
C SER A 486 -14.79 10.89 4.13
N GLY A 487 -15.40 10.59 2.99
CA GLY A 487 -16.58 11.31 2.53
C GLY A 487 -16.30 12.79 2.25
N PHE A 488 -15.03 13.13 1.95
CA PHE A 488 -14.64 14.48 1.55
C PHE A 488 -15.28 14.85 0.21
N SER A 489 -15.77 16.08 0.10
CA SER A 489 -16.35 16.62 -1.13
C SER A 489 -16.01 18.10 -1.22
N ASP A 490 -15.31 18.47 -2.29
CA ASP A 490 -14.86 19.84 -2.56
C ASP A 490 -14.90 20.07 -4.06
N GLN A 491 -15.75 20.99 -4.53
CA GLN A 491 -15.96 21.26 -5.94
C GLN A 491 -14.69 21.73 -6.65
N GLN A 492 -13.83 22.50 -5.97
CA GLN A 492 -12.56 22.97 -6.56
C GLN A 492 -11.60 21.80 -6.79
N VAL A 493 -11.52 20.87 -5.85
CA VAL A 493 -10.72 19.64 -6.00
C VAL A 493 -11.25 18.80 -7.16
N ASP A 494 -12.57 18.60 -7.23
CA ASP A 494 -13.19 17.80 -8.29
C ASP A 494 -12.95 18.42 -9.69
N ASP A 495 -13.07 19.74 -9.83
CA ASP A 495 -12.83 20.44 -11.09
C ASP A 495 -11.36 20.33 -11.54
N LEU A 496 -10.40 20.46 -10.61
CA LEU A 496 -8.97 20.31 -10.89
C LEU A 496 -8.62 18.88 -11.29
N LEU A 497 -9.15 17.89 -10.58
CA LEU A 497 -8.98 16.48 -10.89
C LEU A 497 -9.59 16.12 -12.24
N ALA A 498 -10.78 16.64 -12.55
CA ALA A 498 -11.44 16.44 -13.84
C ALA A 498 -10.61 17.01 -15.00
N LYS A 499 -9.99 18.18 -14.82
CA LYS A 499 -9.07 18.78 -15.82
C LYS A 499 -7.80 17.93 -15.97
N ALA A 500 -7.18 17.51 -14.86
CA ALA A 500 -5.97 16.69 -14.89
C ALA A 500 -6.20 15.36 -15.62
N ARG A 501 -7.35 14.73 -15.43
CA ARG A 501 -7.75 13.48 -16.11
C ARG A 501 -7.89 13.63 -17.64
N GLN A 502 -8.27 14.82 -18.11
CA GLN A 502 -8.48 15.09 -19.53
C GLN A 502 -7.22 15.59 -20.25
N THR A 503 -6.18 15.95 -19.50
CA THR A 503 -4.93 16.53 -20.00
C THR A 503 -3.89 15.44 -20.22
N GLN A 504 -3.28 15.37 -21.41
CA GLN A 504 -2.22 14.39 -21.73
C GLN A 504 -0.83 14.91 -21.35
N ASP A 505 -0.63 16.24 -21.35
CA ASP A 505 0.66 16.85 -21.04
C ASP A 505 1.01 16.72 -19.56
N VAL A 506 2.17 16.12 -19.29
CA VAL A 506 2.66 15.82 -17.93
C VAL A 506 2.87 17.10 -17.11
N SER A 507 3.40 18.16 -17.73
CA SER A 507 3.67 19.43 -17.02
C SER A 507 2.37 20.09 -16.57
N GLN A 508 1.39 20.18 -17.47
CA GLN A 508 0.08 20.75 -17.15
C GLN A 508 -0.64 19.91 -16.09
N ARG A 509 -0.56 18.56 -16.15
CA ARG A 509 -1.11 17.70 -15.11
C ARG A 509 -0.44 17.91 -13.76
N ARG A 510 0.89 18.09 -13.74
CA ARG A 510 1.66 18.38 -12.52
C ARG A 510 1.17 19.67 -11.86
N ASP A 511 0.97 20.73 -12.65
CA ASP A 511 0.48 22.01 -12.14
C ASP A 511 -0.95 21.93 -11.59
N LEU A 512 -1.81 21.13 -12.22
CA LEU A 512 -3.16 20.88 -11.72
C LEU A 512 -3.14 20.07 -10.40
N TYR A 513 -2.30 19.06 -10.31
CA TYR A 513 -2.14 18.31 -9.05
C TYR A 513 -1.51 19.16 -7.94
N ALA A 514 -0.60 20.09 -8.26
CA ALA A 514 -0.06 21.02 -7.27
C ALA A 514 -1.18 21.86 -6.64
N GLN A 515 -2.11 22.38 -7.45
CA GLN A 515 -3.28 23.12 -6.97
C GLN A 515 -4.22 22.25 -6.12
N VAL A 516 -4.41 20.98 -6.49
CA VAL A 516 -5.17 20.03 -5.66
C VAL A 516 -4.52 19.88 -4.29
N ILE A 517 -3.19 19.69 -4.25
CA ILE A 517 -2.44 19.51 -3.00
C ILE A 517 -2.54 20.75 -2.11
N ASP A 518 -2.40 21.95 -2.69
CA ASP A 518 -2.57 23.20 -1.94
C ASP A 518 -3.97 23.29 -1.31
N ARG A 519 -5.02 22.83 -2.00
CA ARG A 519 -6.37 22.79 -1.44
C ARG A 519 -6.52 21.72 -0.36
N LEU A 520 -5.91 20.55 -0.53
CA LEU A 520 -5.92 19.49 0.48
C LEU A 520 -5.23 19.94 1.78
N HIS A 521 -4.13 20.69 1.73
CA HIS A 521 -3.47 21.25 2.91
C HIS A 521 -4.31 22.32 3.63
N GLN A 522 -5.30 22.92 2.95
CA GLN A 522 -6.24 23.86 3.59
C GLN A 522 -7.41 23.14 4.29
N THR A 523 -7.69 21.90 3.89
CA THR A 523 -8.88 21.17 4.33
C THR A 523 -8.56 19.93 5.16
N ASP A 524 -7.38 19.37 5.02
CA ASP A 524 -6.83 18.20 5.71
C ASP A 524 -7.81 17.01 5.88
N PRO A 525 -8.40 16.50 4.79
CA PRO A 525 -9.22 15.29 4.89
C PRO A 525 -8.38 14.06 5.20
N LEU A 526 -7.11 14.07 4.79
CA LEU A 526 -6.13 13.03 4.98
C LEU A 526 -4.77 13.67 5.27
N ILE A 527 -4.17 13.31 6.40
CA ILE A 527 -2.83 13.73 6.81
C ILE A 527 -1.83 12.67 6.35
N TYR A 528 -0.92 13.04 5.47
CA TYR A 528 0.16 12.20 4.98
C TYR A 528 1.31 12.20 6.01
N LEU A 529 1.82 11.02 6.37
CA LEU A 529 2.85 10.85 7.39
C LEU A 529 4.20 10.47 6.79
N TYR A 530 4.24 9.36 6.10
CA TYR A 530 5.47 8.85 5.49
C TYR A 530 5.20 7.96 4.29
N ARG A 531 6.24 7.76 3.48
CA ARG A 531 6.28 6.76 2.40
C ARG A 531 7.03 5.55 2.89
N GLN A 532 6.38 4.42 2.81
CA GLN A 532 6.95 3.16 3.23
C GLN A 532 8.05 2.74 2.25
N ARG A 533 9.17 2.26 2.78
CA ARG A 533 10.08 1.44 2.01
C ARG A 533 9.55 0.01 2.02
N ASN A 534 9.32 -0.54 0.84
CA ASN A 534 8.93 -1.95 0.70
C ASN A 534 10.13 -2.82 1.04
N LEU A 535 10.09 -3.50 2.16
CA LEU A 535 11.17 -4.33 2.69
C LEU A 535 10.74 -5.79 2.61
N THR A 536 11.43 -6.57 1.77
CA THR A 536 11.11 -7.98 1.53
C THR A 536 12.32 -8.85 1.82
N GLY A 537 12.18 -9.77 2.75
CA GLY A 537 13.20 -10.78 3.04
C GLY A 537 13.08 -11.96 2.09
N VAL A 538 14.19 -12.43 1.56
CA VAL A 538 14.24 -13.54 0.59
C VAL A 538 15.36 -14.50 0.94
N SER A 539 15.07 -15.78 0.98
CA SER A 539 16.08 -16.85 1.12
C SER A 539 16.94 -16.94 -0.14
N ASN A 540 18.24 -17.07 0.01
CA ASN A 540 19.17 -17.30 -1.08
C ASN A 540 18.97 -18.65 -1.79
N SER A 541 18.14 -19.56 -1.21
CA SER A 541 17.66 -20.77 -1.88
C SER A 541 16.67 -20.50 -3.03
N LEU A 542 16.20 -19.25 -3.17
CA LEU A 542 15.38 -18.77 -4.27
C LEU A 542 16.15 -17.81 -5.16
N LYS A 543 15.84 -17.84 -6.45
CA LYS A 543 16.24 -16.84 -7.45
C LYS A 543 15.01 -16.31 -8.14
N GLY A 544 15.06 -15.06 -8.62
CA GLY A 544 13.98 -14.49 -9.42
C GLY A 544 12.88 -13.77 -8.64
N VAL A 545 13.01 -13.63 -7.32
CA VAL A 545 12.10 -12.78 -6.55
C VAL A 545 12.43 -11.32 -6.80
N GLN A 546 11.41 -10.51 -7.09
CA GLN A 546 11.56 -9.08 -7.34
C GLN A 546 10.53 -8.26 -6.54
N VAL A 547 10.87 -7.02 -6.19
CA VAL A 547 9.97 -6.05 -5.57
C VAL A 547 10.07 -4.72 -6.31
N PHE A 548 8.94 -4.16 -6.75
CA PHE A 548 8.91 -2.94 -7.54
C PHE A 548 8.28 -1.78 -6.74
N PRO A 549 8.39 -0.53 -7.24
CA PRO A 549 7.85 0.65 -6.55
C PRO A 549 6.33 0.62 -6.31
N ASP A 550 5.58 -0.20 -7.06
CA ASP A 550 4.14 -0.45 -6.87
C ASP A 550 3.83 -1.25 -5.60
N GLY A 551 4.86 -1.65 -4.84
CA GLY A 551 4.76 -2.42 -3.61
C GLY A 551 4.49 -3.91 -3.78
N VAL A 552 4.42 -4.43 -5.01
CA VAL A 552 4.12 -5.85 -5.26
C VAL A 552 5.39 -6.68 -5.26
N VAL A 553 5.41 -7.73 -4.43
CA VAL A 553 6.45 -8.77 -4.45
C VAL A 553 6.10 -9.78 -5.55
N ARG A 554 6.99 -9.92 -6.49
CA ARG A 554 6.84 -10.79 -7.67
C ARG A 554 7.59 -12.09 -7.46
N VAL A 555 6.83 -13.19 -7.32
CA VAL A 555 7.37 -14.54 -7.05
C VAL A 555 7.05 -15.56 -8.14
N ALA A 556 6.20 -15.19 -9.09
CA ALA A 556 5.63 -16.14 -10.07
C ALA A 556 6.68 -16.78 -10.99
N LEU A 557 7.75 -16.05 -11.32
CA LEU A 557 8.84 -16.56 -12.17
C LEU A 557 10.11 -16.88 -11.35
N ALA A 558 9.99 -16.97 -10.03
CA ALA A 558 11.07 -17.45 -9.18
C ALA A 558 11.29 -18.95 -9.35
N GLY A 559 12.48 -19.42 -8.95
CA GLY A 559 12.82 -20.84 -8.95
C GLY A 559 13.76 -21.21 -7.80
N MET A 560 13.78 -22.48 -7.44
CA MET A 560 14.72 -22.99 -6.46
C MET A 560 16.15 -22.94 -7.02
N ALA A 561 17.10 -22.41 -6.27
CA ALA A 561 18.51 -22.40 -6.67
C ALA A 561 19.04 -23.83 -6.88
N LYS A 562 19.93 -24.02 -7.87
CA LYS A 562 20.64 -25.30 -8.10
C LYS A 562 21.61 -25.61 -7.00
#